data_cb298c1c9f078c09066b0d85857af621
#
_entry.id   cb298c1c9f078c09066b0d85857af621
#
_cell.length_a   1.000
_cell.length_b   1.000
_cell.length_c   1.000
_cell.angle_alpha   90.00
_cell.angle_beta   90.00
_cell.angle_gamma   90.00
#
_symmetry.space_group_name_H-M   'P 1'
#
loop_
_entity.id
_entity.type
_entity.pdbx_description
1 polymer ?
#
loop_
_entity_poly.entity_id
_entity_poly.type
_entity_poly.pdbx_seq_one_letter_code
_entity_poly.pdbx_strand_id
1 'polypeptide(L)'
;GGGTSRERVLEIMKDSHIGTYGVLGLVVNYLLQWNVLTALMQALPGGAMLSVVADPLCKMASSSIVHFLPYARKASEAKIKMVYTRPSWRENAACLAFGLLPAASFFSMSYILPFVMACVAALCLFAIMRRRIQGYTGDCCGASFIITETVFYLTLCLLQYA
;
A
#
# COMPACT_ATOMS: atom_id res chain seq x y z
N GLY A 1 -0.99 21.58 -8.61
CA GLY A 1 -1.81 21.74 -7.52
C GLY A 1 -3.01 20.82 -7.45
N GLY A 2 -3.15 20.08 -6.37
CA GLY A 2 -4.33 19.28 -6.10
C GLY A 2 -5.54 20.17 -5.78
N GLY A 3 -6.74 19.69 -6.07
CA GLY A 3 -7.98 20.39 -5.74
C GLY A 3 -8.11 20.66 -4.25
N THR A 4 -8.78 21.73 -3.90
CA THR A 4 -9.06 22.10 -2.51
C THR A 4 -10.36 21.48 -1.99
N SER A 5 -11.35 21.25 -2.87
CA SER A 5 -12.60 20.57 -2.56
C SER A 5 -12.53 19.07 -2.86
N ARG A 6 -13.36 18.29 -2.15
CA ARG A 6 -13.49 16.84 -2.35
C ARG A 6 -13.84 16.48 -3.79
N GLU A 7 -14.82 17.19 -4.36
CA GLU A 7 -15.31 16.97 -5.72
C GLU A 7 -14.19 17.21 -6.74
N ARG A 8 -13.42 18.29 -6.57
CA ARG A 8 -12.31 18.60 -7.47
C ARG A 8 -11.18 17.58 -7.38
N VAL A 9 -10.88 17.07 -6.18
CA VAL A 9 -9.89 16.00 -6.01
C VAL A 9 -10.34 14.72 -6.73
N LEU A 10 -11.60 14.32 -6.57
CA LEU A 10 -12.14 13.11 -7.22
C LEU A 10 -12.22 13.27 -8.75
N GLU A 11 -12.46 14.48 -9.25
CA GLU A 11 -12.42 14.80 -10.68
C GLU A 11 -10.99 14.66 -11.23
N ILE A 12 -9.99 15.25 -10.56
CA ILE A 12 -8.58 15.12 -10.93
C ILE A 12 -8.13 13.66 -10.93
N MET A 13 -8.55 12.87 -9.93
CA MET A 13 -8.26 11.45 -9.86
C MET A 13 -8.95 10.62 -10.95
N LYS A 14 -10.00 11.15 -11.60
CA LYS A 14 -10.67 10.49 -12.72
C LYS A 14 -9.97 10.78 -14.05
N ASP A 15 -9.22 11.85 -14.11
CA ASP A 15 -8.44 12.23 -15.29
C ASP A 15 -7.28 11.24 -15.47
N SER A 16 -7.16 10.69 -16.67
CA SER A 16 -6.07 9.77 -17.04
C SER A 16 -4.75 10.48 -17.31
N HIS A 17 -4.74 11.80 -17.38
CA HIS A 17 -3.51 12.57 -17.58
C HIS A 17 -2.71 12.65 -16.29
N ILE A 18 -1.47 12.18 -16.34
CA ILE A 18 -0.59 12.27 -15.18
C ILE A 18 0.08 13.65 -15.12
N GLY A 19 -0.03 14.34 -14.00
CA GLY A 19 0.65 15.60 -13.77
C GLY A 19 2.14 15.42 -13.46
N THR A 20 2.94 16.48 -13.66
CA THR A 20 4.39 16.49 -13.43
C THR A 20 4.80 15.96 -12.06
N TYR A 21 4.11 16.37 -10.99
CA TYR A 21 4.38 15.87 -9.63
C TYR A 21 4.09 14.37 -9.48
N GLY A 22 3.08 13.85 -10.20
CA GLY A 22 2.78 12.42 -10.22
C GLY A 22 3.91 11.63 -10.87
N VAL A 23 4.41 12.10 -12.02
CA VAL A 23 5.57 11.48 -12.70
C VAL A 23 6.80 11.50 -11.81
N LEU A 24 7.14 12.66 -11.24
CA LEU A 24 8.28 12.79 -10.33
C LEU A 24 8.15 11.85 -9.13
N GLY A 25 6.98 11.78 -8.51
CA GLY A 25 6.72 10.88 -7.38
C GLY A 25 6.92 9.41 -7.76
N LEU A 26 6.44 8.98 -8.92
CA LEU A 26 6.63 7.62 -9.42
C LEU A 26 8.09 7.31 -9.70
N VAL A 27 8.82 8.20 -10.37
CA VAL A 27 10.25 8.03 -10.68
C VAL A 27 11.08 7.95 -9.39
N VAL A 28 10.85 8.87 -8.45
CA VAL A 28 11.56 8.88 -7.17
C VAL A 28 11.27 7.60 -6.37
N ASN A 29 10.00 7.18 -6.28
CA ASN A 29 9.63 5.95 -5.59
C ASN A 29 10.26 4.72 -6.26
N TYR A 30 10.25 4.64 -7.59
CA TYR A 30 10.87 3.55 -8.33
C TYR A 30 12.37 3.46 -8.07
N LEU A 31 13.08 4.59 -8.16
CA LEU A 31 14.51 4.64 -7.90
C LEU A 31 14.83 4.27 -6.44
N LEU A 32 14.02 4.75 -5.49
CA LEU A 32 14.18 4.41 -4.08
C LEU A 32 14.01 2.90 -3.86
N GLN A 33 12.91 2.31 -4.35
CA GLN A 33 12.67 0.87 -4.22
C GLN A 33 13.77 0.05 -4.89
N TRP A 34 14.21 0.44 -6.09
CA TRP A 34 15.28 -0.25 -6.80
C TRP A 34 16.58 -0.29 -5.98
N ASN A 35 17.02 0.87 -5.46
CA ASN A 35 18.24 0.93 -4.66
C ASN A 35 18.12 0.15 -3.35
N VAL A 36 17.02 0.32 -2.63
CA VAL A 36 16.77 -0.36 -1.35
C VAL A 36 16.71 -1.88 -1.54
N LEU A 37 15.97 -2.37 -2.54
CA LEU A 37 15.88 -3.81 -2.83
C LEU A 37 17.23 -4.38 -3.25
N THR A 38 17.99 -3.68 -4.09
CA THR A 38 19.33 -4.11 -4.49
C THR A 38 20.26 -4.24 -3.27
N ALA A 39 20.24 -3.26 -2.37
CA ALA A 39 21.01 -3.31 -1.13
C ALA A 39 20.59 -4.49 -0.23
N LEU A 40 19.29 -4.71 -0.05
CA LEU A 40 18.76 -5.82 0.75
C LEU A 40 19.08 -7.19 0.14
N MET A 41 19.01 -7.33 -1.19
CA MET A 41 19.37 -8.58 -1.88
C MET A 41 20.84 -8.92 -1.71
N GLN A 42 21.72 -7.92 -1.61
CA GLN A 42 23.15 -8.11 -1.37
C GLN A 42 23.46 -8.40 0.11
N ALA A 43 22.73 -7.78 1.03
CA ALA A 43 22.98 -7.87 2.46
C ALA A 43 22.38 -9.13 3.13
N LEU A 44 21.27 -9.64 2.59
CA LEU A 44 20.51 -10.70 3.24
C LEU A 44 20.69 -12.05 2.51
N PRO A 45 21.07 -13.12 3.21
CA PRO A 45 20.97 -14.47 2.66
C PRO A 45 19.50 -14.75 2.27
N GLY A 46 19.27 -15.10 1.01
CA GLY A 46 17.91 -15.33 0.53
C GLY A 46 17.09 -14.05 0.28
N GLY A 47 17.73 -12.91 0.07
CA GLY A 47 17.09 -11.61 -0.19
C GLY A 47 16.05 -11.63 -1.32
N ALA A 48 16.16 -12.56 -2.28
CA ALA A 48 15.14 -12.77 -3.32
C ALA A 48 13.78 -13.23 -2.74
N MET A 49 13.75 -13.89 -1.57
CA MET A 49 12.51 -14.32 -0.89
C MET A 49 11.84 -13.18 -0.12
N LEU A 50 12.51 -12.04 0.02
CA LEU A 50 11.98 -10.91 0.76
C LEU A 50 10.67 -10.39 0.16
N SER A 51 10.56 -10.32 -1.17
CA SER A 51 9.34 -9.91 -1.85
C SER A 51 8.18 -10.90 -1.63
N VAL A 52 8.47 -12.19 -1.48
CA VAL A 52 7.47 -13.23 -1.19
C VAL A 52 6.84 -13.01 0.20
N VAL A 53 7.56 -12.39 1.13
CA VAL A 53 7.06 -12.04 2.47
C VAL A 53 6.44 -10.66 2.50
N ALA A 54 7.14 -9.65 1.98
CA ALA A 54 6.76 -8.25 2.09
C ALA A 54 5.49 -7.92 1.28
N ASP A 55 5.40 -8.41 0.03
CA ASP A 55 4.29 -8.11 -0.88
C ASP A 55 2.92 -8.55 -0.31
N PRO A 56 2.71 -9.80 0.14
CA PRO A 56 1.44 -10.20 0.73
C PRO A 56 1.11 -9.46 2.04
N LEU A 57 2.11 -9.20 2.90
CA LEU A 57 1.90 -8.46 4.15
C LEU A 57 1.46 -7.03 3.88
N CYS A 58 2.13 -6.33 2.96
CA CYS A 58 1.80 -4.95 2.60
C CYS A 58 0.46 -4.85 1.85
N LYS A 59 0.11 -5.84 1.01
CA LYS A 59 -1.21 -5.96 0.39
C LYS A 59 -2.31 -6.17 1.42
N MET A 60 -2.08 -7.04 2.39
CA MET A 60 -3.02 -7.27 3.49
C MET A 60 -3.22 -5.99 4.31
N ALA A 61 -2.14 -5.28 4.68
CA ALA A 61 -2.22 -4.03 5.43
C ALA A 61 -2.98 -2.95 4.63
N SER A 62 -2.64 -2.73 3.36
CA SER A 62 -3.27 -1.71 2.52
C SER A 62 -4.71 -2.06 2.14
N SER A 63 -5.04 -3.32 1.89
CA SER A 63 -6.41 -3.76 1.59
C SER A 63 -7.38 -3.59 2.77
N SER A 64 -6.87 -3.52 4.00
CA SER A 64 -7.68 -3.27 5.19
C SER A 64 -8.45 -1.94 5.15
N ILE A 65 -8.11 -1.02 4.23
CA ILE A 65 -8.81 0.26 4.01
C ILE A 65 -10.32 0.09 3.85
N VAL A 66 -10.77 -1.02 3.24
CA VAL A 66 -12.20 -1.31 3.01
C VAL A 66 -13.01 -1.46 4.31
N HIS A 67 -12.34 -1.73 5.44
CA HIS A 67 -12.97 -1.81 6.75
C HIS A 67 -13.08 -0.44 7.44
N PHE A 68 -12.15 0.48 7.14
CA PHE A 68 -12.05 1.78 7.79
C PHE A 68 -12.77 2.90 7.05
N LEU A 69 -12.86 2.81 5.72
CA LEU A 69 -13.39 3.88 4.89
C LEU A 69 -14.48 3.38 3.92
N PRO A 70 -15.49 4.21 3.63
CA PRO A 70 -16.45 3.93 2.56
C PRO A 70 -15.81 4.20 1.20
N TYR A 71 -16.38 3.61 0.15
CA TYR A 71 -16.00 3.95 -1.21
C TYR A 71 -16.41 5.39 -1.55
N ALA A 72 -15.47 6.18 -2.09
CA ALA A 72 -15.65 7.63 -2.25
C ALA A 72 -16.51 8.05 -3.46
N ARG A 73 -16.62 7.17 -4.48
CA ARG A 73 -17.42 7.44 -5.71
C ARG A 73 -18.78 6.75 -5.64
N LYS A 74 -19.74 7.21 -6.45
CA LYS A 74 -21.05 6.53 -6.59
C LYS A 74 -20.87 5.17 -7.28
N ALA A 75 -21.62 4.17 -6.88
CA ALA A 75 -21.55 2.81 -7.44
C ALA A 75 -21.79 2.77 -8.96
N SER A 76 -22.55 3.73 -9.50
CA SER A 76 -22.80 3.87 -10.95
C SER A 76 -21.57 4.34 -11.75
N GLU A 77 -20.61 4.98 -11.09
CA GLU A 77 -19.38 5.51 -11.71
C GLU A 77 -18.19 4.58 -11.57
N ALA A 78 -18.40 3.45 -10.93
CA ALA A 78 -17.39 2.51 -10.61
C ALA A 78 -17.10 1.56 -11.79
N LYS A 79 -15.85 1.42 -12.19
CA LYS A 79 -15.42 0.49 -13.24
C LYS A 79 -15.63 -0.98 -12.86
N ILE A 80 -15.58 -1.31 -11.56
CA ILE A 80 -15.72 -2.68 -11.04
C ILE A 80 -16.64 -2.66 -9.82
N LYS A 81 -17.83 -3.23 -9.94
CA LYS A 81 -18.85 -3.25 -8.87
C LYS A 81 -18.44 -4.07 -7.62
N MET A 82 -17.56 -5.06 -7.77
CA MET A 82 -17.19 -5.97 -6.68
C MET A 82 -16.27 -5.35 -5.60
N VAL A 83 -15.59 -4.25 -5.89
CA VAL A 83 -14.65 -3.61 -4.95
C VAL A 83 -15.35 -2.80 -3.85
N TYR A 84 -16.69 -2.65 -3.91
CA TYR A 84 -17.45 -1.69 -3.09
C TYR A 84 -18.29 -2.34 -1.99
N THR A 85 -18.34 -3.66 -1.94
CA THR A 85 -18.99 -4.40 -0.85
C THR A 85 -17.99 -4.72 0.24
N ARG A 86 -18.41 -4.62 1.50
CA ARG A 86 -17.56 -5.07 2.60
C ARG A 86 -17.29 -6.57 2.44
N PRO A 87 -16.02 -7.00 2.52
CA PRO A 87 -15.69 -8.39 2.33
C PRO A 87 -16.34 -9.26 3.41
N SER A 88 -16.77 -10.43 3.00
CA SER A 88 -17.33 -11.46 3.88
C SER A 88 -16.24 -11.99 4.82
N TRP A 89 -16.65 -12.72 5.88
CA TRP A 89 -15.68 -13.34 6.79
C TRP A 89 -14.74 -14.33 6.10
N ARG A 90 -15.22 -15.03 5.04
CA ARG A 90 -14.40 -15.96 4.24
C ARG A 90 -13.33 -15.24 3.43
N GLU A 91 -13.68 -14.12 2.82
CA GLU A 91 -12.73 -13.27 2.08
C GLU A 91 -11.69 -12.66 3.02
N ASN A 92 -12.10 -12.24 4.22
CA ASN A 92 -11.17 -11.77 5.26
C ASN A 92 -10.24 -12.87 5.73
N ALA A 93 -10.74 -14.07 5.98
CA ALA A 93 -9.94 -15.22 6.37
C ALA A 93 -8.94 -15.60 5.27
N ALA A 94 -9.36 -15.58 4.00
CA ALA A 94 -8.48 -15.81 2.87
C ALA A 94 -7.38 -14.73 2.78
N CYS A 95 -7.75 -13.45 2.94
CA CYS A 95 -6.79 -12.34 2.93
C CYS A 95 -5.74 -12.50 4.06
N LEU A 96 -6.17 -12.83 5.28
CA LEU A 96 -5.28 -13.11 6.40
C LEU A 96 -4.38 -14.33 6.13
N ALA A 97 -4.93 -15.42 5.60
CA ALA A 97 -4.16 -16.62 5.28
C ALA A 97 -3.09 -16.31 4.22
N PHE A 98 -3.46 -15.72 3.10
CA PHE A 98 -2.51 -15.40 2.03
C PHE A 98 -1.51 -14.31 2.42
N GLY A 99 -1.87 -13.41 3.32
CA GLY A 99 -0.96 -12.39 3.85
C GLY A 99 0.05 -12.95 4.85
N LEU A 100 -0.39 -13.85 5.75
CA LEU A 100 0.42 -14.32 6.86
C LEU A 100 1.18 -15.62 6.59
N LEU A 101 0.67 -16.52 5.75
CA LEU A 101 1.32 -17.80 5.47
C LEU A 101 2.74 -17.66 4.90
N PRO A 102 3.00 -16.80 3.89
CA PRO A 102 4.36 -16.60 3.40
C PRO A 102 5.27 -16.02 4.49
N ALA A 103 4.76 -15.09 5.28
CA ALA A 103 5.50 -14.50 6.38
C ALA A 103 5.83 -15.52 7.47
N ALA A 104 4.91 -16.43 7.79
CA ALA A 104 5.14 -17.51 8.76
C ALA A 104 6.18 -18.52 8.26
N SER A 105 6.20 -18.82 6.95
CA SER A 105 7.14 -19.79 6.34
C SER A 105 8.58 -19.27 6.31
N PHE A 106 8.76 -17.96 6.20
CA PHE A 106 10.07 -17.29 6.15
C PHE A 106 10.25 -16.28 7.29
N PHE A 107 9.68 -16.59 8.47
CA PHE A 107 9.64 -15.67 9.59
C PHE A 107 11.04 -15.29 10.06
N SER A 108 11.24 -13.96 10.22
CA SER A 108 12.37 -13.38 10.92
C SER A 108 11.88 -12.29 11.86
N MET A 109 12.45 -12.23 13.07
CA MET A 109 12.18 -11.13 14.02
C MET A 109 12.46 -9.74 13.41
N SER A 110 13.41 -9.68 12.47
CA SER A 110 13.74 -8.45 11.75
C SER A 110 12.58 -7.88 10.92
N TYR A 111 11.54 -8.68 10.58
CA TYR A 111 10.39 -8.22 9.79
C TYR A 111 9.30 -7.56 10.63
N ILE A 112 9.33 -7.72 11.96
CA ILE A 112 8.29 -7.18 12.85
C ILE A 112 8.24 -5.66 12.76
N LEU A 113 9.37 -4.98 12.97
CA LEU A 113 9.42 -3.52 12.95
C LEU A 113 9.08 -2.95 11.56
N PRO A 114 9.63 -3.46 10.43
CA PRO A 114 9.21 -3.07 9.09
C PRO A 114 7.70 -3.20 8.85
N PHE A 115 7.08 -4.30 9.30
CA PHE A 115 5.65 -4.50 9.15
C PHE A 115 4.82 -3.53 10.02
N VAL A 116 5.24 -3.27 11.26
CA VAL A 116 4.60 -2.26 12.12
C VAL A 116 4.67 -0.88 11.45
N MET A 117 5.82 -0.49 10.91
CA MET A 117 5.98 0.79 10.22
C MET A 117 5.15 0.86 8.93
N ALA A 118 5.03 -0.23 8.19
CA ALA A 118 4.14 -0.32 7.03
C ALA A 118 2.65 -0.14 7.45
N CYS A 119 2.22 -0.75 8.55
CA CYS A 119 0.87 -0.56 9.10
C CYS A 119 0.64 0.90 9.54
N VAL A 120 1.61 1.52 10.19
CA VAL A 120 1.53 2.96 10.56
C VAL A 120 1.40 3.82 9.31
N ALA A 121 2.19 3.56 8.27
CA ALA A 121 2.09 4.27 7.00
C ALA A 121 0.70 4.10 6.36
N ALA A 122 0.15 2.88 6.35
CA ALA A 122 -1.21 2.61 5.86
C ALA A 122 -2.25 3.44 6.62
N LEU A 123 -2.20 3.45 7.96
CA LEU A 123 -3.13 4.22 8.80
C LEU A 123 -3.01 5.73 8.55
N CYS A 124 -1.80 6.25 8.38
CA CYS A 124 -1.59 7.66 8.01
C CYS A 124 -2.22 7.99 6.65
N LEU A 125 -2.05 7.11 5.65
CA LEU A 125 -2.68 7.27 4.34
C LEU A 125 -4.21 7.23 4.45
N PHE A 126 -4.78 6.30 5.23
CA PHE A 126 -6.22 6.23 5.46
C PHE A 126 -6.76 7.51 6.12
N ALA A 127 -6.02 8.07 7.08
CA ALA A 127 -6.38 9.35 7.70
C ALA A 127 -6.36 10.52 6.69
N ILE A 128 -5.38 10.56 5.79
CA ILE A 128 -5.31 11.55 4.71
C ILE A 128 -6.48 11.40 3.76
N MET A 129 -6.79 10.17 3.32
CA MET A 129 -7.91 9.87 2.43
C MET A 129 -9.25 10.24 3.08
N ARG A 130 -9.43 9.89 4.36
CA ARG A 130 -10.62 10.28 5.14
C ARG A 130 -10.82 11.80 5.16
N ARG A 131 -9.72 12.55 5.37
CA ARG A 131 -9.78 14.03 5.43
C ARG A 131 -10.03 14.65 4.06
N ARG A 132 -9.41 14.13 2.99
CA ARG A 132 -9.43 14.73 1.65
C ARG A 132 -10.63 14.34 0.81
N ILE A 133 -11.00 13.05 0.81
CA ILE A 133 -12.03 12.51 -0.07
C ILE A 133 -13.15 11.79 0.67
N GLN A 134 -13.08 11.73 2.01
CA GLN A 134 -14.07 11.07 2.89
C GLN A 134 -14.33 9.60 2.52
N GLY A 135 -13.32 8.92 2.01
CA GLY A 135 -13.43 7.55 1.53
C GLY A 135 -12.17 7.08 0.82
N TYR A 136 -12.28 6.00 0.05
CA TYR A 136 -11.19 5.47 -0.77
C TYR A 136 -11.65 5.25 -2.23
N THR A 137 -10.68 5.12 -3.14
CA THR A 137 -10.87 4.71 -4.54
C THR A 137 -9.92 3.55 -4.86
N GLY A 138 -10.05 2.90 -6.00
CA GLY A 138 -9.10 1.87 -6.44
C GLY A 138 -7.66 2.38 -6.52
N ASP A 139 -7.49 3.61 -7.01
CA ASP A 139 -6.17 4.25 -7.11
C ASP A 139 -5.54 4.47 -5.72
N CYS A 140 -6.39 4.78 -4.72
CA CYS A 140 -5.94 4.87 -3.32
C CYS A 140 -5.42 3.54 -2.78
N CYS A 141 -6.06 2.43 -3.13
CA CYS A 141 -5.59 1.10 -2.71
C CYS A 141 -4.22 0.79 -3.32
N GLY A 142 -4.04 1.07 -4.62
CA GLY A 142 -2.75 0.89 -5.29
C GLY A 142 -1.65 1.76 -4.70
N ALA A 143 -1.92 3.05 -4.49
CA ALA A 143 -0.97 3.97 -3.87
C ALA A 143 -0.61 3.56 -2.44
N SER A 144 -1.61 3.12 -1.65
CA SER A 144 -1.37 2.62 -0.28
C SER A 144 -0.46 1.41 -0.29
N PHE A 145 -0.68 0.46 -1.20
CA PHE A 145 0.16 -0.73 -1.31
C PHE A 145 1.62 -0.35 -1.63
N ILE A 146 1.86 0.44 -2.68
CA ILE A 146 3.21 0.84 -3.09
C ILE A 146 3.95 1.58 -1.95
N ILE A 147 3.28 2.49 -1.26
CA ILE A 147 3.90 3.27 -0.18
C ILE A 147 4.20 2.39 1.04
N THR A 148 3.28 1.51 1.43
CA THR A 148 3.50 0.60 2.57
C THR A 148 4.64 -0.36 2.29
N GLU A 149 4.74 -0.86 1.07
CA GLU A 149 5.84 -1.73 0.64
C GLU A 149 7.17 -0.98 0.65
N THR A 150 7.21 0.24 0.13
CA THR A 150 8.41 1.09 0.19
C THR A 150 8.87 1.35 1.62
N VAL A 151 7.93 1.64 2.53
CA VAL A 151 8.23 1.85 3.95
C VAL A 151 8.75 0.56 4.59
N PHE A 152 8.19 -0.59 4.25
CA PHE A 152 8.65 -1.89 4.74
C PHE A 152 10.12 -2.12 4.35
N TYR A 153 10.44 -2.03 3.06
CA TYR A 153 11.80 -2.25 2.57
C TYR A 153 12.79 -1.23 3.10
N LEU A 154 12.40 0.04 3.15
CA LEU A 154 13.27 1.10 3.68
C LEU A 154 13.58 0.88 5.17
N THR A 155 12.58 0.53 5.97
CA THR A 155 12.77 0.24 7.40
C THR A 155 13.70 -0.96 7.58
N LEU A 156 13.49 -2.03 6.82
CA LEU A 156 14.35 -3.20 6.89
C LEU A 156 15.79 -2.88 6.46
N CYS A 157 15.96 -2.09 5.42
CA CYS A 157 17.28 -1.65 4.96
C CYS A 157 17.99 -0.83 6.05
N LEU A 158 17.30 0.12 6.68
CA LEU A 158 17.88 0.90 7.77
C LEU A 158 18.31 0.02 8.96
N LEU A 159 17.53 -1.02 9.29
CA LEU A 159 17.90 -1.97 10.35
C LEU A 159 19.13 -2.82 10.02
N GLN A 160 19.41 -3.06 8.73
CA GLN A 160 20.57 -3.84 8.31
C GLN A 160 21.86 -3.03 8.35
N TYR A 161 21.79 -1.72 8.25
CA TYR A 161 22.95 -0.82 8.19
C TYR A 161 23.10 0.07 9.45
N ALA A 162 22.21 -0.05 10.45
CA ALA A 162 22.31 0.60 11.75
C ALA A 162 23.11 -0.24 12.73
#